data_1de4a51f103ad1f3fdd16aa31cf5fc49
#
_entry.id   1de4a51f103ad1f3fdd16aa31cf5fc49
#
_cell.length_a   1.000
_cell.length_b   1.000
_cell.length_c   1.000
_cell.angle_alpha   90.00
_cell.angle_beta   90.00
_cell.angle_gamma   90.00
#
_symmetry.space_group_name_H-M   'P 1'
#
loop_
_entity.id
_entity.type
_entity.pdbx_description
1 polymer ?
#
loop_
_entity_poly.entity_id
_entity_poly.type
_entity_poly.pdbx_seq_one_letter_code
_entity_poly.pdbx_strand_id
1 'polypeptide(L)'
;MKQLKALWAKAFLSLAIIVTPVATWAADYMPFVLSGIEAGTVAEATEQAKTALTAQGFELVGEYSPITDTQILVVTNNALKAVAASSKNGGFGAMERVSITEKNGQVQVSYTNPTYMWNAYRMKGDITPVQTAMKQALGAKKEFGADKALSADDLREYHYKMMMPYFDDEVELADYSSYEEAIKQVEAGLASGKAGTSKVYRIDIPGSKMTVFGVGLTNGEAADSFILNQIDKNPESHAAHLPYELLVVGDEVIALNGKFRIAMNWPSLSMMGDGSFMSISNAPNDITTALESVANNQAPESDSSDY
;
A
#
# COMPACT_ATOMS: atom_id res chain seq x y z
N MET A 1 -16.04 60.00 69.39
CA MET A 1 -14.91 59.11 69.11
C MET A 1 -15.48 57.72 68.90
N LYS A 2 -15.76 57.31 67.70
CA LYS A 2 -16.15 55.92 67.37
C LYS A 2 -15.42 55.52 66.10
N GLN A 3 -14.56 54.53 66.23
CA GLN A 3 -13.79 53.96 65.10
C GLN A 3 -14.68 53.11 64.22
N LEU A 4 -14.66 53.37 62.93
CA LEU A 4 -15.29 52.54 61.91
C LEU A 4 -14.28 51.51 61.47
N LYS A 5 -14.54 50.24 61.71
CA LYS A 5 -13.76 49.10 61.17
C LYS A 5 -14.35 48.72 59.83
N ALA A 6 -13.59 48.92 58.74
CA ALA A 6 -13.95 48.43 57.41
C ALA A 6 -13.60 46.93 57.28
N LEU A 7 -14.59 46.09 57.06
CA LEU A 7 -14.42 44.67 56.66
C LEU A 7 -14.15 44.58 55.15
N TRP A 8 -13.01 44.10 54.76
CA TRP A 8 -12.72 43.69 53.40
C TRP A 8 -13.12 42.23 53.20
N ALA A 9 -14.21 41.99 52.52
CA ALA A 9 -14.60 40.65 52.05
C ALA A 9 -13.85 40.35 50.77
N LYS A 10 -12.89 39.41 50.80
CA LYS A 10 -12.24 38.87 49.59
C LYS A 10 -13.16 37.82 49.00
N ALA A 11 -13.82 38.17 47.87
CA ALA A 11 -14.52 37.17 47.05
C ALA A 11 -13.49 36.41 46.20
N PHE A 12 -13.26 35.14 46.52
CA PHE A 12 -12.54 34.22 45.64
C PHE A 12 -13.51 33.73 44.55
N LEU A 13 -13.33 34.23 43.34
CA LEU A 13 -14.03 33.72 42.15
C LEU A 13 -13.28 32.49 41.68
N SER A 14 -13.76 31.31 42.04
CA SER A 14 -13.22 30.04 41.56
C SER A 14 -13.69 29.82 40.10
N LEU A 15 -12.80 30.05 39.14
CA LEU A 15 -13.04 29.72 37.74
C LEU A 15 -12.94 28.20 37.56
N ALA A 16 -14.07 27.53 37.53
CA ALA A 16 -14.14 26.10 37.18
C ALA A 16 -13.89 25.97 35.68
N ILE A 17 -12.70 25.51 35.29
CA ILE A 17 -12.41 25.12 33.92
C ILE A 17 -13.16 23.81 33.65
N ILE A 18 -14.27 23.89 32.93
CA ILE A 18 -14.98 22.72 32.41
C ILE A 18 -14.17 22.20 31.23
N VAL A 19 -13.33 21.19 31.48
CA VAL A 19 -12.68 20.41 30.44
C VAL A 19 -13.76 19.49 29.86
N THR A 20 -14.40 19.93 28.79
CA THR A 20 -15.23 19.03 27.98
C THR A 20 -14.29 18.04 27.28
N PRO A 21 -14.48 16.72 27.43
CA PRO A 21 -13.75 15.76 26.62
C PRO A 21 -14.11 16.03 25.16
N VAL A 22 -13.15 16.46 24.37
CA VAL A 22 -13.27 16.46 22.93
C VAL A 22 -13.29 14.97 22.55
N ALA A 23 -14.47 14.46 22.19
CA ALA A 23 -14.57 13.14 21.59
C ALA A 23 -13.78 13.23 20.27
N THR A 24 -12.56 12.72 20.26
CA THR A 24 -11.83 12.47 19.03
C THR A 24 -12.56 11.34 18.34
N TRP A 25 -13.39 11.67 17.37
CA TRP A 25 -13.93 10.67 16.46
C TRP A 25 -12.72 10.02 15.81
N ALA A 26 -12.57 8.71 15.98
CA ALA A 26 -11.55 7.97 15.26
C ALA A 26 -11.81 8.20 13.75
N ALA A 27 -10.80 8.67 13.04
CA ALA A 27 -10.93 8.86 11.61
C ALA A 27 -10.99 7.47 10.95
N ASP A 28 -11.92 7.30 10.03
CA ASP A 28 -12.02 6.11 9.19
C ASP A 28 -11.32 6.39 7.86
N TYR A 29 -10.75 5.38 7.22
CA TYR A 29 -9.88 5.50 6.05
C TYR A 29 -10.35 4.60 4.93
N MET A 30 -10.09 5.02 3.68
CA MET A 30 -10.25 4.21 2.48
C MET A 30 -8.87 3.92 1.83
N PRO A 31 -8.76 2.87 0.99
CA PRO A 31 -7.46 2.42 0.44
C PRO A 31 -6.71 3.46 -0.37
N PHE A 32 -7.43 4.32 -1.08
CA PHE A 32 -6.87 5.25 -2.05
C PHE A 32 -7.36 6.68 -1.85
N VAL A 33 -6.57 7.61 -2.39
CA VAL A 33 -6.90 9.03 -2.44
C VAL A 33 -6.88 9.50 -3.89
N LEU A 34 -7.96 10.13 -4.33
CA LEU A 34 -8.02 10.81 -5.63
C LEU A 34 -7.29 12.15 -5.52
N SER A 35 -6.33 12.34 -6.40
CA SER A 35 -5.48 13.55 -6.47
C SER A 35 -6.23 14.79 -6.92
N GLY A 36 -5.63 15.95 -6.70
CA GLY A 36 -6.04 17.23 -7.26
C GLY A 36 -5.45 17.55 -8.64
N ILE A 37 -4.52 16.72 -9.15
CA ILE A 37 -3.91 16.94 -10.47
C ILE A 37 -4.97 16.78 -11.56
N GLU A 38 -4.98 17.73 -12.50
CA GLU A 38 -5.82 17.75 -13.69
C GLU A 38 -4.90 17.87 -14.91
N ALA A 39 -5.01 16.95 -15.86
CA ALA A 39 -4.23 16.94 -17.08
C ALA A 39 -5.04 16.33 -18.25
N GLY A 40 -4.65 16.67 -19.46
CA GLY A 40 -5.31 16.18 -20.68
C GLY A 40 -4.86 14.78 -21.08
N THR A 41 -3.67 14.35 -20.64
CA THR A 41 -3.08 13.06 -21.02
C THR A 41 -2.39 12.39 -19.84
N VAL A 42 -2.25 11.06 -19.90
CA VAL A 42 -1.50 10.27 -18.92
C VAL A 42 -0.04 10.75 -18.83
N ALA A 43 0.59 11.05 -19.95
CA ALA A 43 1.98 11.52 -19.99
C ALA A 43 2.15 12.87 -19.25
N GLU A 44 1.25 13.80 -19.50
CA GLU A 44 1.25 15.12 -18.84
C GLU A 44 1.04 15.02 -17.33
N ALA A 45 0.05 14.23 -16.89
CA ALA A 45 -0.21 13.98 -15.48
C ALA A 45 0.97 13.28 -14.80
N THR A 46 1.65 12.35 -15.51
CA THR A 46 2.82 11.64 -15.01
C THR A 46 3.95 12.61 -14.70
N GLU A 47 4.28 13.52 -15.61
CA GLU A 47 5.37 14.49 -15.39
C GLU A 47 5.01 15.53 -14.31
N GLN A 48 3.74 15.94 -14.21
CA GLN A 48 3.26 16.79 -13.12
C GLN A 48 3.42 16.08 -11.76
N ALA A 49 2.98 14.80 -11.66
CA ALA A 49 3.09 14.02 -10.44
C ALA A 49 4.56 13.81 -10.02
N LYS A 50 5.45 13.44 -10.94
CA LYS A 50 6.90 13.28 -10.67
C LYS A 50 7.51 14.57 -10.12
N THR A 51 7.23 15.70 -10.76
CA THR A 51 7.74 17.01 -10.34
C THR A 51 7.25 17.35 -8.93
N ALA A 52 5.95 17.19 -8.67
CA ALA A 52 5.34 17.52 -7.40
C ALA A 52 5.84 16.62 -6.26
N LEU A 53 5.98 15.31 -6.50
CA LEU A 53 6.50 14.35 -5.53
C LEU A 53 7.96 14.64 -5.18
N THR A 54 8.80 14.90 -6.19
CA THR A 54 10.22 15.27 -5.98
C THR A 54 10.34 16.54 -5.16
N ALA A 55 9.49 17.55 -5.41
CA ALA A 55 9.48 18.80 -4.65
C ALA A 55 9.11 18.59 -3.16
N GLN A 56 8.41 17.50 -2.81
CA GLN A 56 8.09 17.11 -1.45
C GLN A 56 9.06 16.09 -0.85
N GLY A 57 10.21 15.87 -1.50
CA GLY A 57 11.30 15.03 -1.00
C GLY A 57 11.10 13.53 -1.20
N PHE A 58 10.19 13.13 -2.10
CA PHE A 58 10.08 11.74 -2.52
C PHE A 58 11.13 11.42 -3.60
N GLU A 59 11.65 10.20 -3.52
CA GLU A 59 12.51 9.55 -4.50
C GLU A 59 11.65 8.63 -5.36
N LEU A 60 11.71 8.78 -6.68
CA LEU A 60 11.10 7.85 -7.63
C LEU A 60 12.00 6.61 -7.73
N VAL A 61 11.47 5.46 -7.30
CA VAL A 61 12.22 4.19 -7.27
C VAL A 61 11.77 3.19 -8.34
N GLY A 62 10.62 3.43 -8.96
CA GLY A 62 10.11 2.58 -10.04
C GLY A 62 9.01 3.22 -10.84
N GLU A 63 8.92 2.79 -12.10
CA GLU A 63 7.85 3.13 -13.03
C GLU A 63 7.36 1.83 -13.69
N TYR A 64 6.05 1.71 -13.86
CA TYR A 64 5.43 0.50 -14.36
C TYR A 64 4.13 0.79 -15.10
N SER A 65 3.91 0.10 -16.23
CA SER A 65 2.69 0.21 -17.03
C SER A 65 2.04 -1.16 -17.16
N PRO A 66 1.08 -1.51 -16.25
CA PRO A 66 0.44 -2.83 -16.24
C PRO A 66 -0.52 -3.05 -17.43
N ILE A 67 -1.13 -1.98 -17.92
CA ILE A 67 -2.03 -1.95 -19.08
C ILE A 67 -1.82 -0.66 -19.87
N THR A 68 -2.35 -0.62 -21.09
CA THR A 68 -2.37 0.60 -21.91
C THR A 68 -3.03 1.75 -21.13
N ASP A 69 -2.54 2.96 -21.34
CA ASP A 69 -3.05 4.20 -20.75
C ASP A 69 -3.06 4.21 -19.19
N THR A 70 -2.20 3.39 -18.60
CA THR A 70 -1.96 3.38 -17.14
C THR A 70 -0.48 3.41 -16.84
N GLN A 71 -0.05 4.38 -16.04
CA GLN A 71 1.30 4.52 -15.50
C GLN A 71 1.26 4.45 -13.98
N ILE A 72 2.10 3.62 -13.39
CA ILE A 72 2.31 3.55 -11.95
C ILE A 72 3.67 4.16 -11.63
N LEU A 73 3.70 5.09 -10.68
CA LEU A 73 4.92 5.60 -10.08
C LEU A 73 5.04 5.03 -8.67
N VAL A 74 6.21 4.51 -8.34
CA VAL A 74 6.52 4.05 -7.00
C VAL A 74 7.54 4.98 -6.37
N VAL A 75 7.19 5.53 -5.22
CA VAL A 75 8.01 6.53 -4.53
C VAL A 75 8.29 6.13 -3.09
N THR A 76 9.45 6.53 -2.59
CA THR A 76 9.85 6.37 -1.19
C THR A 76 10.47 7.66 -0.66
N ASN A 77 10.70 7.72 0.65
CA ASN A 77 11.51 8.75 1.29
C ASN A 77 12.08 8.24 2.62
N ASN A 78 12.90 9.06 3.28
CA ASN A 78 13.50 8.67 4.54
C ASN A 78 12.49 8.41 5.66
N ALA A 79 11.33 9.08 5.66
CA ALA A 79 10.28 8.85 6.66
C ALA A 79 9.64 7.46 6.48
N LEU A 80 9.31 7.06 5.23
CA LEU A 80 8.82 5.71 4.91
C LEU A 80 9.84 4.64 5.29
N LYS A 81 11.11 4.82 4.92
CA LYS A 81 12.19 3.88 5.24
C LYS A 81 12.37 3.74 6.76
N ALA A 82 12.24 4.82 7.53
CA ALA A 82 12.34 4.80 9.00
C ALA A 82 11.18 4.06 9.67
N VAL A 83 9.95 4.28 9.19
CA VAL A 83 8.75 3.56 9.65
C VAL A 83 8.88 2.06 9.31
N ALA A 84 9.35 1.73 8.12
CA ALA A 84 9.63 0.36 7.69
C ALA A 84 10.65 -0.33 8.60
N ALA A 85 11.78 0.32 8.88
CA ALA A 85 12.84 -0.23 9.73
C ALA A 85 12.38 -0.54 11.17
N SER A 86 11.36 0.18 11.67
CA SER A 86 10.83 -0.01 13.03
C SER A 86 9.73 -1.06 13.15
N SER A 87 9.28 -1.63 12.03
CA SER A 87 8.11 -2.50 11.95
C SER A 87 8.48 -3.92 11.53
N LYS A 88 7.79 -4.94 12.10
CA LYS A 88 7.90 -6.32 11.59
C LYS A 88 7.40 -6.34 10.13
N ASN A 89 8.17 -6.95 9.23
CA ASN A 89 7.88 -7.01 7.80
C ASN A 89 7.59 -5.63 7.17
N GLY A 90 8.17 -4.57 7.78
CA GLY A 90 7.87 -3.18 7.43
C GLY A 90 8.26 -2.77 6.01
N GLY A 91 9.09 -3.56 5.34
CA GLY A 91 9.44 -3.35 3.94
C GLY A 91 8.22 -3.26 3.01
N PHE A 92 7.13 -3.96 3.31
CA PHE A 92 5.87 -3.84 2.54
C PHE A 92 5.22 -2.46 2.60
N GLY A 93 5.55 -1.65 3.60
CA GLY A 93 5.09 -0.26 3.75
C GLY A 93 6.16 0.80 3.46
N ALA A 94 7.27 0.44 2.81
CA ALA A 94 8.39 1.34 2.55
C ALA A 94 8.19 2.27 1.34
N MET A 95 7.03 2.21 0.69
CA MET A 95 6.71 2.99 -0.51
C MET A 95 5.26 3.42 -0.55
N GLU A 96 5.02 4.47 -1.34
CA GLU A 96 3.71 4.84 -1.82
C GLU A 96 3.62 4.62 -3.33
N ARG A 97 2.43 4.32 -3.82
CA ARG A 97 2.15 4.08 -5.23
C ARG A 97 1.18 5.13 -5.75
N VAL A 98 1.50 5.68 -6.91
CA VAL A 98 0.65 6.67 -7.59
C VAL A 98 0.28 6.09 -8.94
N SER A 99 -1.00 5.96 -9.23
CA SER A 99 -1.48 5.56 -10.53
C SER A 99 -1.98 6.77 -11.31
N ILE A 100 -1.60 6.83 -12.56
CA ILE A 100 -2.10 7.76 -13.55
C ILE A 100 -2.79 6.91 -14.61
N THR A 101 -4.11 7.00 -14.72
CA THR A 101 -4.91 6.12 -15.57
C THR A 101 -5.91 6.93 -16.40
N GLU A 102 -6.00 6.66 -17.68
CA GLU A 102 -7.15 7.11 -18.47
C GLU A 102 -8.29 6.10 -18.32
N LYS A 103 -9.40 6.54 -17.76
CA LYS A 103 -10.58 5.72 -17.54
C LYS A 103 -11.83 6.50 -17.94
N ASN A 104 -12.65 5.91 -18.80
CA ASN A 104 -13.87 6.56 -19.33
C ASN A 104 -13.62 7.93 -20.00
N GLY A 105 -12.50 8.09 -20.70
CA GLY A 105 -12.11 9.33 -21.37
C GLY A 105 -11.63 10.45 -20.45
N GLN A 106 -11.28 10.10 -19.19
CA GLN A 106 -10.75 11.05 -18.22
C GLN A 106 -9.46 10.52 -17.60
N VAL A 107 -8.46 11.40 -17.53
CA VAL A 107 -7.22 11.10 -16.79
C VAL A 107 -7.47 11.24 -15.31
N GLN A 108 -7.20 10.18 -14.56
CA GLN A 108 -7.29 10.12 -13.10
C GLN A 108 -5.89 9.93 -12.52
N VAL A 109 -5.54 10.71 -11.52
CA VAL A 109 -4.35 10.48 -10.68
C VAL A 109 -4.85 10.08 -9.29
N SER A 110 -4.43 8.92 -8.84
CA SER A 110 -4.75 8.44 -7.49
C SER A 110 -3.53 7.83 -6.83
N TYR A 111 -3.53 7.75 -5.51
CA TYR A 111 -2.42 7.19 -4.76
C TYR A 111 -2.90 6.37 -3.58
N THR A 112 -2.05 5.44 -3.12
CA THR A 112 -2.29 4.68 -1.89
C THR A 112 -2.45 5.63 -0.71
N ASN A 113 -3.46 5.41 0.14
CA ASN A 113 -3.64 6.22 1.34
C ASN A 113 -2.61 5.82 2.39
N PRO A 114 -1.62 6.68 2.73
CA PRO A 114 -0.53 6.29 3.64
C PRO A 114 -1.02 5.80 4.99
N THR A 115 -2.04 6.44 5.56
CA THR A 115 -2.57 6.07 6.88
C THR A 115 -3.33 4.74 6.84
N TYR A 116 -4.05 4.46 5.74
CA TYR A 116 -4.72 3.18 5.54
C TYR A 116 -3.68 2.05 5.46
N MET A 117 -2.68 2.18 4.59
CA MET A 117 -1.63 1.17 4.41
C MET A 117 -0.81 0.97 5.68
N TRP A 118 -0.47 2.05 6.39
CA TRP A 118 0.25 2.00 7.66
C TRP A 118 -0.48 1.17 8.72
N ASN A 119 -1.81 1.33 8.84
CA ASN A 119 -2.61 0.53 9.76
C ASN A 119 -2.74 -0.91 9.27
N ALA A 120 -3.09 -1.14 8.00
CA ALA A 120 -3.28 -2.49 7.45
C ALA A 120 -2.02 -3.36 7.53
N TYR A 121 -0.84 -2.75 7.40
CA TYR A 121 0.47 -3.42 7.56
C TYR A 121 1.00 -3.35 9.00
N ARG A 122 0.18 -2.99 9.98
CA ARG A 122 0.52 -2.92 11.41
C ARG A 122 1.82 -2.18 11.70
N MET A 123 2.11 -1.13 10.91
CA MET A 123 3.35 -0.37 11.00
C MET A 123 3.46 0.35 12.35
N LYS A 124 4.71 0.58 12.79
CA LYS A 124 5.06 1.38 13.97
C LYS A 124 5.62 2.73 13.54
N GLY A 125 5.70 3.66 14.48
CA GLY A 125 6.20 5.02 14.20
C GLY A 125 5.08 5.98 13.82
N ASP A 126 5.43 7.08 13.14
CA ASP A 126 4.50 8.14 12.74
C ASP A 126 4.49 8.30 11.22
N ILE A 127 3.35 8.06 10.60
CA ILE A 127 3.13 8.18 9.15
C ILE A 127 2.66 9.59 8.75
N THR A 128 2.30 10.46 9.71
CA THR A 128 1.78 11.81 9.45
C THR A 128 2.65 12.65 8.52
N PRO A 129 3.99 12.65 8.63
CA PRO A 129 4.85 13.39 7.69
C PRO A 129 4.68 12.93 6.24
N VAL A 130 4.54 11.61 6.00
CA VAL A 130 4.34 11.04 4.66
C VAL A 130 2.96 11.44 4.12
N GLN A 131 1.91 11.26 4.92
CA GLN A 131 0.56 11.66 4.55
C GLN A 131 0.47 13.14 4.18
N THR A 132 1.12 14.00 4.96
CA THR A 132 1.16 15.44 4.72
C THR A 132 1.88 15.76 3.40
N ALA A 133 3.04 15.15 3.18
CA ALA A 133 3.84 15.36 1.97
C ALA A 133 3.11 14.86 0.70
N MET A 134 2.45 13.68 0.75
CA MET A 134 1.64 13.17 -0.36
C MET A 134 0.48 14.13 -0.68
N LYS A 135 -0.22 14.61 0.34
CA LYS A 135 -1.30 15.58 0.18
C LYS A 135 -0.81 16.92 -0.37
N GLN A 136 0.37 17.38 0.03
CA GLN A 136 0.97 18.60 -0.51
C GLN A 136 1.43 18.44 -1.96
N ALA A 137 1.96 17.27 -2.32
CA ALA A 137 2.39 16.98 -3.67
C ALA A 137 1.20 16.84 -4.64
N LEU A 138 0.25 15.99 -4.29
CA LEU A 138 -0.77 15.51 -5.23
C LEU A 138 -2.17 16.08 -4.97
N GLY A 139 -2.37 16.76 -3.84
CA GLY A 139 -3.72 17.12 -3.37
C GLY A 139 -4.48 15.89 -2.84
N ALA A 140 -5.72 16.13 -2.38
CA ALA A 140 -6.62 15.09 -1.90
C ALA A 140 -8.07 15.55 -2.11
N LYS A 141 -8.68 15.17 -3.24
CA LYS A 141 -10.07 15.50 -3.53
C LYS A 141 -11.03 14.65 -2.71
N LYS A 142 -10.80 13.35 -2.65
CA LYS A 142 -11.57 12.39 -1.84
C LYS A 142 -10.79 11.12 -1.59
N GLU A 143 -11.11 10.40 -0.53
CA GLU A 143 -10.73 9.01 -0.35
C GLU A 143 -11.74 8.10 -1.04
N PHE A 144 -11.30 6.94 -1.53
CA PHE A 144 -12.13 5.99 -2.24
C PHE A 144 -11.59 4.55 -2.16
N GLY A 145 -12.32 3.61 -2.73
CA GLY A 145 -11.92 2.21 -2.86
C GLY A 145 -12.66 1.25 -1.93
N ALA A 146 -13.60 1.78 -1.14
CA ALA A 146 -14.49 0.99 -0.30
C ALA A 146 -15.88 1.61 -0.25
N ASP A 147 -16.91 0.78 0.00
CA ASP A 147 -18.28 1.27 0.26
C ASP A 147 -18.39 1.92 1.64
N LYS A 148 -17.57 1.46 2.57
CA LYS A 148 -17.44 1.99 3.92
C LYS A 148 -15.97 2.11 4.30
N ALA A 149 -15.60 3.26 4.83
CA ALA A 149 -14.29 3.48 5.40
C ALA A 149 -14.08 2.61 6.66
N LEU A 150 -12.84 2.22 6.92
CA LEU A 150 -12.45 1.35 8.03
C LEU A 150 -11.69 2.16 9.09
N SER A 151 -11.97 1.88 10.36
CA SER A 151 -11.23 2.47 11.46
C SER A 151 -9.78 1.97 11.51
N ALA A 152 -8.91 2.70 12.22
CA ALA A 152 -7.53 2.27 12.43
C ALA A 152 -7.45 0.87 13.08
N ASP A 153 -8.32 0.60 14.05
CA ASP A 153 -8.35 -0.68 14.76
C ASP A 153 -8.83 -1.81 13.84
N ASP A 154 -9.91 -1.59 13.06
CA ASP A 154 -10.38 -2.56 12.05
C ASP A 154 -9.28 -2.88 11.01
N LEU A 155 -8.49 -1.88 10.60
CA LEU A 155 -7.39 -2.06 9.67
C LEU A 155 -6.22 -2.87 10.27
N ARG A 156 -5.89 -2.64 11.53
CA ARG A 156 -4.81 -3.39 12.20
C ARG A 156 -5.16 -4.85 12.45
N GLU A 157 -6.45 -5.18 12.48
CA GLU A 157 -6.98 -6.54 12.60
C GLU A 157 -7.66 -7.00 11.30
N TYR A 158 -7.32 -6.33 10.18
CA TYR A 158 -8.00 -6.57 8.91
C TYR A 158 -7.84 -8.00 8.44
N HIS A 159 -8.96 -8.62 8.16
CA HIS A 159 -9.11 -9.79 7.31
C HIS A 159 -10.43 -9.65 6.54
N TYR A 160 -10.46 -10.12 5.32
CA TYR A 160 -11.59 -9.84 4.42
C TYR A 160 -12.89 -10.53 4.85
N LYS A 161 -12.84 -11.83 5.13
CA LYS A 161 -13.95 -12.67 5.59
C LYS A 161 -13.41 -13.75 6.52
N MET A 162 -14.31 -14.44 7.22
CA MET A 162 -13.95 -15.59 8.07
C MET A 162 -13.08 -16.60 7.29
N MET A 163 -12.00 -17.05 7.87
CA MET A 163 -10.96 -17.94 7.30
C MET A 163 -10.12 -17.32 6.16
N MET A 164 -10.19 -16.01 5.94
CA MET A 164 -9.28 -15.32 5.06
C MET A 164 -8.04 -14.84 5.84
N PRO A 165 -6.87 -14.73 5.17
CA PRO A 165 -5.62 -14.40 5.85
C PRO A 165 -5.60 -12.98 6.41
N TYR A 166 -4.80 -12.82 7.47
CA TYR A 166 -4.40 -11.55 8.04
C TYR A 166 -3.07 -11.07 7.45
N PHE A 167 -2.59 -9.90 7.86
CA PHE A 167 -1.29 -9.36 7.46
C PHE A 167 -0.10 -10.27 7.84
N ASP A 168 -0.18 -10.93 8.99
CA ASP A 168 0.85 -11.81 9.55
C ASP A 168 0.70 -13.29 9.12
N ASP A 169 -0.18 -13.57 8.17
CA ASP A 169 -0.25 -14.84 7.42
C ASP A 169 0.52 -14.71 6.09
N GLU A 170 1.75 -14.17 6.16
CA GLU A 170 2.66 -14.09 5.02
C GLU A 170 3.00 -15.47 4.46
N VAL A 171 3.37 -15.51 3.18
CA VAL A 171 3.82 -16.73 2.52
C VAL A 171 5.33 -16.71 2.45
N GLU A 172 5.97 -17.75 3.01
CA GLU A 172 7.39 -18.03 2.81
C GLU A 172 7.60 -18.57 1.39
N LEU A 173 8.44 -17.90 0.62
CA LEU A 173 8.74 -18.25 -0.76
C LEU A 173 10.06 -19.01 -0.91
N ALA A 174 11.04 -18.68 -0.08
CA ALA A 174 12.36 -19.35 -0.04
C ALA A 174 13.10 -18.98 1.25
N ASP A 175 14.03 -19.86 1.62
CA ASP A 175 14.97 -19.71 2.73
C ASP A 175 16.42 -19.91 2.23
N TYR A 176 17.36 -19.13 2.73
CA TYR A 176 18.74 -19.11 2.28
C TYR A 176 19.72 -19.12 3.46
N SER A 177 21.01 -19.27 3.17
CA SER A 177 22.06 -19.28 4.19
C SER A 177 22.37 -17.89 4.75
N SER A 178 21.96 -16.83 4.06
CA SER A 178 22.19 -15.44 4.46
C SER A 178 21.33 -14.45 3.69
N TYR A 179 21.18 -13.24 4.24
CA TYR A 179 20.53 -12.12 3.58
C TYR A 179 21.14 -11.79 2.20
N GLU A 180 22.46 -11.82 2.10
CA GLU A 180 23.18 -11.51 0.86
C GLU A 180 22.92 -12.57 -0.22
N GLU A 181 22.80 -13.85 0.16
CA GLU A 181 22.45 -14.92 -0.78
C GLU A 181 20.97 -14.79 -1.21
N ALA A 182 20.04 -14.51 -0.30
CA ALA A 182 18.65 -14.27 -0.62
C ALA A 182 18.48 -13.12 -1.65
N ILE A 183 19.15 -11.97 -1.40
CA ILE A 183 19.16 -10.84 -2.34
C ILE A 183 19.68 -11.25 -3.72
N LYS A 184 20.79 -11.97 -3.76
CA LYS A 184 21.41 -12.41 -5.02
C LYS A 184 20.47 -13.34 -5.82
N GLN A 185 19.78 -14.27 -5.16
CA GLN A 185 18.87 -15.20 -5.81
C GLN A 185 17.61 -14.48 -6.32
N VAL A 186 17.00 -13.58 -5.54
CA VAL A 186 15.88 -12.77 -5.97
C VAL A 186 16.24 -11.88 -7.16
N GLU A 187 17.40 -11.21 -7.13
CA GLU A 187 17.87 -10.39 -8.28
C GLU A 187 18.08 -11.26 -9.53
N ALA A 188 18.64 -12.43 -9.38
CA ALA A 188 18.85 -13.35 -10.51
C ALA A 188 17.51 -13.88 -11.06
N GLY A 189 16.56 -14.22 -10.19
CA GLY A 189 15.21 -14.63 -10.56
C GLY A 189 14.47 -13.54 -11.34
N LEU A 190 14.49 -12.31 -10.85
CA LEU A 190 13.89 -11.15 -11.51
C LEU A 190 14.55 -10.84 -12.86
N ALA A 191 15.89 -10.91 -12.93
CA ALA A 191 16.63 -10.69 -14.16
C ALA A 191 16.31 -11.74 -15.24
N SER A 192 15.91 -12.95 -14.85
CA SER A 192 15.55 -14.02 -15.78
C SER A 192 14.16 -13.84 -16.44
N GLY A 193 13.29 -13.00 -15.87
CA GLY A 193 11.92 -12.79 -16.36
C GLY A 193 11.02 -14.03 -16.31
N LYS A 194 11.36 -15.02 -15.45
CA LYS A 194 10.60 -16.26 -15.32
C LYS A 194 9.16 -15.97 -14.91
N ALA A 195 8.27 -16.87 -15.28
CA ALA A 195 6.82 -16.75 -15.00
C ALA A 195 6.19 -15.42 -15.45
N GLY A 196 6.80 -14.69 -16.39
CA GLY A 196 6.33 -13.39 -16.83
C GLY A 196 6.52 -12.28 -15.79
N THR A 197 7.53 -12.42 -14.93
CA THR A 197 7.86 -11.43 -13.91
C THR A 197 8.84 -10.39 -14.42
N SER A 198 8.79 -9.19 -13.87
CA SER A 198 9.73 -8.11 -14.14
C SER A 198 10.01 -7.30 -12.88
N LYS A 199 11.27 -6.87 -12.69
CA LYS A 199 11.62 -5.99 -11.59
C LYS A 199 11.12 -4.58 -11.87
N VAL A 200 10.26 -4.04 -11.00
CA VAL A 200 9.79 -2.66 -11.06
C VAL A 200 10.66 -1.74 -10.19
N TYR A 201 10.95 -2.16 -8.96
CA TYR A 201 11.79 -1.40 -8.04
C TYR A 201 12.51 -2.30 -7.04
N ARG A 202 13.47 -1.71 -6.33
CA ARG A 202 14.13 -2.24 -5.14
C ARG A 202 14.28 -1.12 -4.12
N ILE A 203 13.95 -1.39 -2.86
CA ILE A 203 14.17 -0.49 -1.74
C ILE A 203 14.88 -1.25 -0.62
N ASP A 204 16.12 -0.87 -0.32
CA ASP A 204 16.84 -1.35 0.85
C ASP A 204 16.45 -0.53 2.07
N ILE A 205 16.13 -1.19 3.18
CA ILE A 205 15.70 -0.54 4.42
C ILE A 205 16.92 -0.28 5.32
N PRO A 206 17.33 0.97 5.52
CA PRO A 206 18.53 1.29 6.28
C PRO A 206 18.48 0.77 7.72
N GLY A 207 19.59 0.21 8.19
CA GLY A 207 19.72 -0.28 9.56
C GLY A 207 18.99 -1.58 9.87
N SER A 208 18.43 -2.24 8.85
CA SER A 208 17.80 -3.55 8.95
C SER A 208 18.30 -4.48 7.86
N LYS A 209 18.09 -5.79 8.05
CA LYS A 209 18.28 -6.78 6.98
C LYS A 209 16.94 -7.00 6.26
N MET A 210 16.43 -5.92 5.65
CA MET A 210 15.20 -5.96 4.84
C MET A 210 15.41 -5.25 3.51
N THR A 211 14.99 -5.90 2.43
CA THR A 211 14.88 -5.30 1.09
C THR A 211 13.55 -5.72 0.46
N VAL A 212 12.79 -4.75 -0.02
CA VAL A 212 11.57 -5.01 -0.77
C VAL A 212 11.79 -4.82 -2.26
N PHE A 213 11.24 -5.74 -3.05
CA PHE A 213 11.23 -5.70 -4.51
C PHE A 213 9.79 -5.60 -5.01
N GLY A 214 9.54 -4.67 -5.93
CA GLY A 214 8.29 -4.62 -6.68
C GLY A 214 8.39 -5.46 -7.94
N VAL A 215 7.37 -6.26 -8.19
CA VAL A 215 7.33 -7.26 -9.27
C VAL A 215 6.09 -7.04 -10.13
N GLY A 216 6.29 -6.71 -11.40
CA GLY A 216 5.23 -6.69 -12.40
C GLY A 216 4.98 -8.11 -12.91
N LEU A 217 3.71 -8.47 -13.10
CA LEU A 217 3.25 -9.80 -13.50
C LEU A 217 2.47 -9.72 -14.82
N THR A 218 2.83 -10.61 -15.78
CA THR A 218 2.25 -10.56 -17.13
C THR A 218 1.61 -11.87 -17.60
N ASN A 219 1.73 -12.96 -16.84
CA ASN A 219 1.29 -14.29 -17.27
C ASN A 219 0.03 -14.78 -16.53
N GLY A 220 -0.87 -15.43 -17.28
CA GLY A 220 -2.02 -16.15 -16.74
C GLY A 220 -2.97 -15.28 -15.90
N GLU A 221 -3.55 -15.87 -14.88
CA GLU A 221 -4.41 -15.16 -13.94
C GLU A 221 -3.63 -14.34 -12.90
N ALA A 222 -2.30 -14.57 -12.79
CA ALA A 222 -1.42 -13.70 -12.02
C ALA A 222 -1.21 -12.34 -12.67
N ALA A 223 -1.45 -12.20 -13.98
CA ALA A 223 -1.18 -10.96 -14.69
C ALA A 223 -1.89 -9.77 -14.05
N ASP A 224 -1.15 -8.69 -13.85
CA ASP A 224 -1.68 -7.43 -13.29
C ASP A 224 -2.85 -6.90 -14.11
N SER A 225 -2.75 -7.05 -15.45
CA SER A 225 -3.83 -6.72 -16.38
C SER A 225 -5.09 -7.59 -16.21
N PHE A 226 -4.93 -8.86 -15.85
CA PHE A 226 -6.06 -9.75 -15.59
C PHE A 226 -6.86 -9.27 -14.37
N ILE A 227 -6.19 -9.02 -13.25
CA ILE A 227 -6.82 -8.54 -12.03
C ILE A 227 -7.59 -7.23 -12.29
N LEU A 228 -6.93 -6.23 -12.88
CA LEU A 228 -7.58 -4.95 -13.20
C LEU A 228 -8.80 -5.14 -14.10
N ASN A 229 -8.68 -5.97 -15.16
CA ASN A 229 -9.77 -6.22 -16.09
C ASN A 229 -10.96 -6.95 -15.45
N GLN A 230 -10.71 -7.81 -14.46
CA GLN A 230 -11.76 -8.57 -13.79
C GLN A 230 -12.49 -7.76 -12.72
N ILE A 231 -11.79 -7.04 -11.85
CA ILE A 231 -12.38 -6.48 -10.63
C ILE A 231 -12.30 -4.95 -10.50
N ASP A 232 -11.52 -4.23 -11.32
CA ASP A 232 -11.47 -2.76 -11.27
C ASP A 232 -12.62 -2.11 -12.05
N LYS A 233 -13.87 -2.37 -11.60
CA LYS A 233 -15.10 -1.92 -12.27
C LYS A 233 -15.61 -0.56 -11.77
N ASN A 234 -15.05 -0.02 -10.70
CA ASN A 234 -15.48 1.25 -10.14
C ASN A 234 -15.12 2.44 -11.06
N PRO A 235 -15.78 3.60 -10.91
CA PRO A 235 -15.43 4.80 -11.66
C PRO A 235 -13.98 5.24 -11.45
N GLU A 236 -13.50 5.20 -10.21
CA GLU A 236 -12.11 5.45 -9.87
C GLU A 236 -11.28 4.17 -9.97
N SER A 237 -10.08 4.29 -10.57
CA SER A 237 -9.18 3.16 -10.75
C SER A 237 -8.42 2.80 -9.47
N HIS A 238 -8.37 1.50 -9.17
CA HIS A 238 -7.57 0.94 -8.08
C HIS A 238 -6.16 0.53 -8.55
N ALA A 239 -5.71 0.97 -9.72
CA ALA A 239 -4.42 0.56 -10.29
C ALA A 239 -3.22 0.87 -9.39
N ALA A 240 -3.34 1.83 -8.45
CA ALA A 240 -2.31 2.09 -7.44
C ALA A 240 -2.08 0.93 -6.46
N HIS A 241 -2.86 -0.17 -6.54
CA HIS A 241 -2.53 -1.39 -5.79
C HIS A 241 -1.27 -2.08 -6.30
N LEU A 242 -0.85 -1.84 -7.54
CA LEU A 242 0.29 -2.46 -8.21
C LEU A 242 1.59 -1.68 -7.98
N PRO A 243 2.74 -2.37 -8.14
CA PRO A 243 2.93 -3.81 -8.39
C PRO A 243 2.78 -4.67 -7.12
N TYR A 244 2.88 -6.00 -7.27
CA TYR A 244 3.05 -6.93 -6.14
C TYR A 244 4.48 -6.88 -5.60
N GLU A 245 4.70 -7.43 -4.41
CA GLU A 245 5.98 -7.35 -3.71
C GLU A 245 6.51 -8.70 -3.23
N LEU A 246 7.85 -8.84 -3.27
CA LEU A 246 8.63 -9.75 -2.44
C LEU A 246 9.36 -8.94 -1.36
N LEU A 247 9.50 -9.51 -0.18
CA LEU A 247 10.33 -8.96 0.89
C LEU A 247 11.41 -9.97 1.29
N VAL A 248 12.66 -9.58 1.16
CA VAL A 248 13.78 -10.28 1.81
C VAL A 248 13.89 -9.73 3.22
N VAL A 249 13.81 -10.60 4.23
CA VAL A 249 13.95 -10.25 5.65
C VAL A 249 14.85 -11.28 6.34
N GLY A 250 16.05 -10.85 6.75
CA GLY A 250 17.07 -11.80 7.18
C GLY A 250 17.51 -12.70 6.04
N ASP A 251 17.39 -13.99 6.20
CA ASP A 251 17.69 -15.04 5.22
C ASP A 251 16.45 -15.58 4.49
N GLU A 252 15.26 -15.13 4.88
CA GLU A 252 13.98 -15.51 4.31
C GLU A 252 13.55 -14.59 3.18
N VAL A 253 12.81 -15.13 2.21
CA VAL A 253 12.08 -14.40 1.17
C VAL A 253 10.59 -14.66 1.35
N ILE A 254 9.83 -13.62 1.58
CA ILE A 254 8.40 -13.71 1.86
C ILE A 254 7.57 -12.82 0.91
N ALA A 255 6.28 -13.14 0.78
CA ALA A 255 5.29 -12.27 0.17
C ALA A 255 4.06 -12.16 1.06
N LEU A 256 3.29 -11.09 0.89
CA LEU A 256 1.95 -11.04 1.47
C LEU A 256 1.07 -12.08 0.78
N ASN A 257 0.23 -12.75 1.57
CA ASN A 257 -0.75 -13.67 1.00
C ASN A 257 -1.59 -12.95 -0.05
N GLY A 258 -1.69 -13.51 -1.27
CA GLY A 258 -2.35 -12.88 -2.40
C GLY A 258 -3.81 -12.52 -2.12
N LYS A 259 -4.53 -13.33 -1.32
CA LYS A 259 -5.91 -13.04 -0.90
C LYS A 259 -5.97 -11.80 -0.01
N PHE A 260 -5.06 -11.67 0.96
CA PHE A 260 -4.97 -10.48 1.81
C PHE A 260 -4.60 -9.25 0.97
N ARG A 261 -3.56 -9.39 0.13
CA ARG A 261 -3.02 -8.29 -0.69
C ARG A 261 -4.04 -7.71 -1.68
N ILE A 262 -4.90 -8.56 -2.26
CA ILE A 262 -5.99 -8.12 -3.12
C ILE A 262 -7.11 -7.51 -2.26
N ALA A 263 -7.58 -8.22 -1.25
CA ALA A 263 -8.75 -7.83 -0.47
C ALA A 263 -8.59 -6.49 0.25
N MET A 264 -7.38 -6.18 0.76
CA MET A 264 -7.14 -4.88 1.40
C MET A 264 -7.23 -3.69 0.43
N ASN A 265 -7.08 -3.92 -0.88
CA ASN A 265 -7.23 -2.89 -1.91
C ASN A 265 -8.65 -2.86 -2.52
N TRP A 266 -9.46 -3.89 -2.28
CA TRP A 266 -10.88 -3.99 -2.63
C TRP A 266 -11.70 -4.51 -1.45
N PRO A 267 -11.76 -3.78 -0.32
CA PRO A 267 -12.38 -4.30 0.91
C PRO A 267 -13.89 -4.53 0.80
N SER A 268 -14.54 -3.94 -0.19
CA SER A 268 -15.96 -4.12 -0.49
C SER A 268 -16.23 -5.05 -1.68
N LEU A 269 -15.21 -5.76 -2.20
CA LEU A 269 -15.37 -6.67 -3.32
C LEU A 269 -16.40 -7.78 -2.97
N SER A 270 -17.36 -8.03 -3.86
CA SER A 270 -18.29 -9.15 -3.66
C SER A 270 -17.55 -10.50 -3.68
N MET A 271 -18.04 -11.48 -2.93
CA MET A 271 -17.51 -12.84 -3.01
C MET A 271 -17.95 -13.56 -4.27
N MET A 272 -19.16 -13.29 -4.78
CA MET A 272 -19.78 -14.02 -5.89
C MET A 272 -20.35 -13.06 -6.94
N GLY A 273 -20.47 -13.56 -8.16
CA GLY A 273 -20.98 -12.80 -9.29
C GLY A 273 -19.86 -12.33 -10.23
N ASP A 274 -20.23 -11.59 -11.25
CA ASP A 274 -19.29 -10.97 -12.18
C ASP A 274 -18.49 -9.85 -11.48
N GLY A 275 -17.20 -9.77 -11.76
CA GLY A 275 -16.31 -8.80 -11.11
C GLY A 275 -16.14 -9.02 -9.60
N SER A 276 -16.28 -10.26 -9.12
CA SER A 276 -16.14 -10.64 -7.72
C SER A 276 -14.83 -11.37 -7.42
N PHE A 277 -14.61 -11.74 -6.16
CA PHE A 277 -13.46 -12.54 -5.75
C PHE A 277 -13.43 -13.92 -6.45
N MET A 278 -14.59 -14.51 -6.74
CA MET A 278 -14.68 -15.78 -7.48
C MET A 278 -14.22 -15.65 -8.93
N SER A 279 -14.35 -14.47 -9.56
CA SER A 279 -13.84 -14.25 -10.93
C SER A 279 -12.31 -14.20 -11.04
N ILE A 280 -11.63 -14.14 -9.91
CA ILE A 280 -10.17 -14.14 -9.78
C ILE A 280 -9.69 -15.22 -8.80
N SER A 281 -10.45 -16.30 -8.61
CA SER A 281 -10.22 -17.26 -7.52
C SER A 281 -8.86 -17.96 -7.56
N ASN A 282 -8.27 -18.15 -8.74
CA ASN A 282 -6.95 -18.76 -8.92
C ASN A 282 -5.82 -17.70 -8.79
N ALA A 283 -6.10 -16.45 -9.12
CA ALA A 283 -5.09 -15.40 -9.17
C ALA A 283 -4.21 -15.28 -7.91
N PRO A 284 -4.74 -15.38 -6.66
CA PRO A 284 -3.89 -15.33 -5.47
C PRO A 284 -2.82 -16.43 -5.43
N ASN A 285 -3.16 -17.64 -5.86
CA ASN A 285 -2.22 -18.76 -5.91
C ASN A 285 -1.23 -18.60 -7.07
N ASP A 286 -1.70 -18.20 -8.25
CA ASP A 286 -0.84 -17.96 -9.40
C ASP A 286 0.18 -16.84 -9.14
N ILE A 287 -0.21 -15.79 -8.43
CA ILE A 287 0.69 -14.73 -7.98
C ILE A 287 1.76 -15.31 -7.05
N THR A 288 1.37 -16.12 -6.07
CA THR A 288 2.31 -16.77 -5.16
C THR A 288 3.30 -17.63 -5.95
N THR A 289 2.83 -18.50 -6.86
CA THR A 289 3.67 -19.34 -7.70
C THR A 289 4.65 -18.53 -8.57
N ALA A 290 4.19 -17.41 -9.14
CA ALA A 290 5.06 -16.53 -9.91
C ALA A 290 6.16 -15.91 -9.03
N LEU A 291 5.83 -15.46 -7.83
CA LEU A 291 6.78 -14.91 -6.87
C LEU A 291 7.75 -15.99 -6.33
N GLU A 292 7.27 -17.21 -6.06
CA GLU A 292 8.12 -18.36 -5.69
C GLU A 292 9.15 -18.69 -6.78
N SER A 293 8.74 -18.64 -8.05
CA SER A 293 9.67 -18.88 -9.16
C SER A 293 10.81 -17.87 -9.24
N VAL A 294 10.55 -16.62 -8.85
CA VAL A 294 11.57 -15.59 -8.69
C VAL A 294 12.44 -15.87 -7.47
N ALA A 295 11.81 -16.09 -6.32
CA ALA A 295 12.52 -16.30 -5.06
C ALA A 295 13.47 -17.50 -5.15
N ASN A 296 13.01 -18.63 -5.68
CA ASN A 296 13.82 -19.85 -5.85
C ASN A 296 14.71 -19.85 -7.12
N ASN A 297 14.65 -18.80 -7.93
CA ASN A 297 15.31 -18.74 -9.24
C ASN A 297 15.05 -20.00 -10.10
N GLN A 298 13.86 -20.58 -9.99
CA GLN A 298 13.41 -21.77 -10.70
C GLN A 298 12.28 -21.44 -11.67
N ALA A 299 12.11 -22.26 -12.72
CA ALA A 299 10.89 -22.20 -13.52
C ALA A 299 9.72 -22.74 -12.68
N PRO A 300 8.49 -22.18 -12.82
CA PRO A 300 7.31 -22.75 -12.18
C PRO A 300 7.22 -24.24 -12.55
N GLU A 301 6.93 -25.09 -11.58
CA GLU A 301 6.58 -26.47 -11.88
C GLU A 301 5.33 -26.45 -12.78
N SER A 302 5.43 -27.03 -13.95
CA SER A 302 4.27 -27.24 -14.80
C SER A 302 3.35 -28.19 -14.04
N ASP A 303 2.15 -27.73 -13.71
CA ASP A 303 1.12 -28.58 -13.10
C ASP A 303 0.80 -29.70 -14.10
N SER A 304 1.48 -30.83 -13.91
CA SER A 304 1.32 -32.04 -14.74
C SER A 304 0.16 -32.89 -14.21
N SER A 305 -0.96 -32.25 -13.89
CA SER A 305 -2.23 -32.94 -13.62
C SER A 305 -3.09 -33.02 -14.88
N ASP A 306 -2.52 -33.64 -15.94
CA ASP A 306 -3.31 -34.32 -16.96
C ASP A 306 -3.62 -35.73 -16.45
N TYR A 307 -4.83 -35.87 -15.87
CA TYR A 307 -5.59 -37.13 -15.88
C TYR A 307 -7.08 -36.86 -15.93
#